data_db14ae31ef8667025abedd0c129fc1ac
#
_entry.id   db14ae31ef8667025abedd0c129fc1ac
#
_cell.length_a   1.000
_cell.length_b   1.000
_cell.length_c   1.000
_cell.angle_alpha   90.00
_cell.angle_beta   90.00
_cell.angle_gamma   90.00
#
_symmetry.space_group_name_H-M   'P 1'
#
loop_
_entity.id
_entity.type
_entity.pdbx_description
1 polymer ?
#
loop_
_entity_poly.entity_id
_entity_poly.type
_entity_poly.pdbx_seq_one_letter_code
_entity_poly.pdbx_strand_id
1 'polypeptide(L)'
;MKILRPEDVELLRALTPAVMKGKVAPGDAAGIDQTLQSFDTLLVDLSEPVVAGVQQAFDVLSFGLTRGLTTGQWAAWSKASLDDAESALARLRDNGIGLLNAIYAALIRLIISSWYLIPENALTTGYPGPPKKVAGVVPAAAPAKEATP
;
A
#
# COMPACT_ATOMS: atom_id res chain seq x y z
N MET A 1 -5.63 -12.68 -7.01
CA MET A 1 -5.87 -11.66 -5.98
C MET A 1 -7.31 -11.76 -5.52
N LYS A 2 -7.60 -11.50 -4.26
CA LYS A 2 -8.94 -11.70 -3.68
C LYS A 2 -9.79 -10.43 -3.71
N ILE A 3 -9.16 -9.28 -3.56
CA ILE A 3 -9.84 -7.97 -3.42
C ILE A 3 -9.49 -7.03 -4.56
N LEU A 4 -8.22 -7.01 -5.00
CA LEU A 4 -7.76 -6.12 -6.08
C LEU A 4 -8.34 -6.54 -7.43
N ARG A 5 -8.93 -5.58 -8.12
CA ARG A 5 -9.42 -5.72 -9.49
C ARG A 5 -8.27 -5.51 -10.49
N PRO A 6 -8.40 -5.90 -11.77
CA PRO A 6 -7.36 -5.69 -12.78
C PRO A 6 -6.92 -4.21 -12.92
N GLU A 7 -7.85 -3.27 -12.88
CA GLU A 7 -7.57 -1.83 -12.93
C GLU A 7 -6.82 -1.33 -11.69
N ASP A 8 -7.10 -1.88 -10.51
CA ASP A 8 -6.39 -1.56 -9.27
C ASP A 8 -4.94 -2.05 -9.33
N VAL A 9 -4.74 -3.22 -9.93
CA VAL A 9 -3.41 -3.80 -10.16
C VAL A 9 -2.59 -2.92 -11.11
N GLU A 10 -3.17 -2.44 -12.20
CA GLU A 10 -2.48 -1.52 -13.12
C GLU A 10 -2.07 -0.21 -12.43
N LEU A 11 -2.97 0.37 -11.65
CA LEU A 11 -2.71 1.57 -10.85
C LEU A 11 -1.55 1.35 -9.88
N LEU A 12 -1.64 0.32 -9.06
CA LEU A 12 -0.62 0.01 -8.05
C LEU A 12 0.72 -0.36 -8.69
N ARG A 13 0.71 -1.07 -9.81
CA ARG A 13 1.92 -1.40 -10.57
C ARG A 13 2.65 -0.16 -11.05
N ALA A 14 1.92 0.88 -11.46
CA ALA A 14 2.50 2.15 -11.87
C ALA A 14 3.01 2.97 -10.66
N LEU A 15 2.28 2.97 -9.56
CA LEU A 15 2.59 3.81 -8.39
C LEU A 15 3.66 3.19 -7.46
N THR A 16 3.75 1.87 -7.38
CA THR A 16 4.67 1.20 -6.44
C THR A 16 6.13 1.64 -6.62
N PRO A 17 6.72 1.67 -7.82
CA PRO A 17 8.09 2.15 -7.99
C PRO A 17 8.28 3.63 -7.61
N ALA A 18 7.25 4.46 -7.84
CA ALA A 18 7.30 5.88 -7.49
C ALA A 18 7.26 6.08 -5.96
N VAL A 19 6.46 5.30 -5.25
CA VAL A 19 6.36 5.32 -3.78
C VAL A 19 7.59 4.72 -3.14
N MET A 20 8.04 3.56 -3.65
CA MET A 20 9.18 2.80 -3.12
C MET A 20 10.48 3.15 -3.83
N LYS A 21 10.68 4.43 -4.12
CA LYS A 21 11.86 4.94 -4.83
C LYS A 21 13.17 4.47 -4.19
N GLY A 22 14.03 3.86 -5.00
CA GLY A 22 15.29 3.29 -4.54
C GLY A 22 15.19 1.90 -3.88
N LYS A 23 13.97 1.37 -3.69
CA LYS A 23 13.72 0.02 -3.14
C LYS A 23 13.13 -0.93 -4.19
N VAL A 24 12.23 -0.43 -5.02
CA VAL A 24 11.59 -1.18 -6.10
C VAL A 24 11.80 -0.41 -7.40
N ALA A 25 12.52 -1.01 -8.34
CA ALA A 25 12.74 -0.40 -9.65
C ALA A 25 11.51 -0.60 -10.56
N PRO A 26 11.24 0.31 -11.52
CA PRO A 26 10.12 0.17 -12.46
C PRO A 26 10.18 -1.13 -13.29
N GLY A 27 11.38 -1.66 -13.54
CA GLY A 27 11.60 -2.91 -14.26
C GLY A 27 11.59 -4.16 -13.39
N ASP A 28 11.48 -4.03 -12.07
CA ASP A 28 11.43 -5.15 -11.13
C ASP A 28 10.02 -5.72 -11.02
N ALA A 29 9.60 -6.46 -12.04
CA ALA A 29 8.27 -7.05 -12.08
C ALA A 29 8.02 -7.99 -10.89
N ALA A 30 9.01 -8.77 -10.47
CA ALA A 30 8.87 -9.70 -9.35
C ALA A 30 8.66 -8.98 -8.02
N GLY A 31 9.45 -7.95 -7.75
CA GLY A 31 9.32 -7.13 -6.53
C GLY A 31 7.97 -6.37 -6.48
N ILE A 32 7.54 -5.86 -7.63
CA ILE A 32 6.22 -5.24 -7.76
C ILE A 32 5.12 -6.26 -7.47
N ASP A 33 5.15 -7.43 -8.10
CA ASP A 33 4.14 -8.47 -7.94
C ASP A 33 4.05 -8.97 -6.49
N GLN A 34 5.18 -9.18 -5.83
CA GLN A 34 5.20 -9.54 -4.41
C GLN A 34 4.56 -8.46 -3.54
N THR A 35 4.85 -7.18 -3.82
CA THR A 35 4.25 -6.06 -3.10
C THR A 35 2.74 -6.02 -3.30
N LEU A 36 2.26 -6.25 -4.52
CA LEU A 36 0.83 -6.29 -4.83
C LEU A 36 0.12 -7.46 -4.15
N GLN A 37 0.73 -8.64 -4.11
CA GLN A 37 0.18 -9.79 -3.40
C GLN A 37 0.08 -9.52 -1.89
N SER A 38 1.11 -8.91 -1.32
CA SER A 38 1.13 -8.49 0.08
C SER A 38 0.05 -7.43 0.36
N PHE A 39 -0.14 -6.49 -0.56
CA PHE A 39 -1.19 -5.48 -0.49
C PHE A 39 -2.59 -6.11 -0.48
N ASP A 40 -2.84 -7.05 -1.39
CA ASP A 40 -4.12 -7.76 -1.45
C ASP A 40 -4.39 -8.56 -0.17
N THR A 41 -3.36 -9.20 0.38
CA THR A 41 -3.44 -9.90 1.67
C THR A 41 -3.74 -8.93 2.82
N LEU A 42 -3.09 -7.78 2.84
CA LEU A 42 -3.34 -6.74 3.84
C LEU A 42 -4.80 -6.26 3.80
N LEU A 43 -5.36 -6.09 2.60
CA LEU A 43 -6.77 -5.68 2.46
C LEU A 43 -7.74 -6.72 3.01
N VAL A 44 -7.42 -8.01 2.92
CA VAL A 44 -8.27 -9.07 3.50
C VAL A 44 -8.38 -8.94 5.01
N ASP A 45 -7.34 -8.47 5.67
CA ASP A 45 -7.28 -8.34 7.13
C ASP A 45 -7.90 -7.02 7.64
N LEU A 46 -8.23 -6.08 6.74
CA LEU A 46 -8.85 -4.82 7.10
C LEU A 46 -10.38 -4.96 7.23
N SER A 47 -10.98 -4.06 8.00
CA SER A 47 -12.43 -4.00 8.14
C SER A 47 -13.11 -3.62 6.80
N GLU A 48 -14.31 -4.14 6.60
CA GLU A 48 -15.09 -3.89 5.37
C GLU A 48 -15.25 -2.40 5.02
N PRO A 49 -15.56 -1.48 5.97
CA PRO A 49 -15.64 -0.05 5.65
C PRO A 49 -14.33 0.55 5.17
N VAL A 50 -13.20 0.08 5.68
CA VAL A 50 -11.86 0.55 5.24
C VAL A 50 -11.57 0.05 3.83
N VAL A 51 -11.86 -1.21 3.54
CA VAL A 51 -11.70 -1.78 2.19
C VAL A 51 -12.58 -1.04 1.18
N ALA A 52 -13.83 -0.76 1.53
CA ALA A 52 -14.73 0.02 0.68
C ALA A 52 -14.17 1.42 0.39
N GLY A 53 -13.61 2.09 1.40
CA GLY A 53 -12.94 3.39 1.22
C GLY A 53 -11.73 3.33 0.29
N VAL A 54 -10.92 2.30 0.39
CA VAL A 54 -9.77 2.06 -0.50
C VAL A 54 -10.25 1.83 -1.93
N GLN A 55 -11.29 1.02 -2.12
CA GLN A 55 -11.85 0.77 -3.45
C GLN A 55 -12.44 2.03 -4.09
N GLN A 56 -13.12 2.87 -3.32
CA GLN A 56 -13.60 4.17 -3.80
C GLN A 56 -12.45 5.10 -4.22
N ALA A 57 -11.35 5.11 -3.47
CA ALA A 57 -10.15 5.83 -3.84
C ALA A 57 -9.56 5.31 -5.17
N PHE A 58 -9.51 4.00 -5.34
CA PHE A 58 -9.07 3.39 -6.59
C PHE A 58 -9.99 3.74 -7.76
N ASP A 59 -11.30 3.78 -7.56
CA ASP A 59 -12.25 4.19 -8.59
C ASP A 59 -11.99 5.61 -9.06
N VAL A 60 -11.74 6.55 -8.15
CA VAL A 60 -11.37 7.93 -8.49
C VAL A 60 -10.09 8.00 -9.31
N LEU A 61 -9.10 7.19 -8.98
CA LEU A 61 -7.78 7.20 -9.63
C LEU A 61 -7.72 6.38 -10.92
N SER A 62 -8.64 5.44 -11.11
CA SER A 62 -8.66 4.55 -12.29
C SER A 62 -9.62 5.01 -13.35
N PHE A 63 -10.74 5.64 -13.00
CA PHE A 63 -11.69 6.14 -13.97
C PHE A 63 -11.09 7.32 -14.76
N GLY A 64 -11.11 7.22 -16.10
CA GLY A 64 -10.34 8.11 -16.99
C GLY A 64 -10.54 9.61 -16.76
N LEU A 65 -11.78 10.07 -16.57
CA LEU A 65 -12.06 11.50 -16.34
C LEU A 65 -11.57 11.97 -14.96
N THR A 66 -11.91 11.26 -13.90
CA THR A 66 -11.48 11.63 -12.54
C THR A 66 -9.98 11.47 -12.38
N ARG A 67 -9.38 10.44 -12.95
CA ARG A 67 -7.92 10.26 -13.02
C ARG A 67 -7.25 11.47 -13.65
N GLY A 68 -7.68 11.91 -14.84
CA GLY A 68 -7.12 13.06 -15.51
C GLY A 68 -7.24 14.36 -14.71
N LEU A 69 -8.40 14.59 -14.10
CA LEU A 69 -8.66 15.79 -13.30
C LEU A 69 -7.87 15.81 -11.99
N THR A 70 -7.70 14.66 -11.33
CA THR A 70 -7.06 14.58 -10.01
C THR A 70 -5.54 14.41 -10.09
N THR A 71 -5.07 13.61 -11.03
CA THR A 71 -3.64 13.25 -11.14
C THR A 71 -2.93 13.85 -12.33
N GLY A 72 -3.67 14.38 -13.30
CA GLY A 72 -3.13 14.82 -14.59
C GLY A 72 -2.81 13.68 -15.55
N GLN A 73 -3.02 12.44 -15.14
CA GLN A 73 -2.78 11.25 -15.97
C GLN A 73 -4.02 10.90 -16.78
N TRP A 74 -4.04 11.29 -18.06
CA TRP A 74 -5.15 11.02 -18.97
C TRP A 74 -5.08 9.66 -19.65
N ALA A 75 -3.86 9.12 -19.84
CA ALA A 75 -3.65 7.78 -20.35
C ALA A 75 -3.87 6.72 -19.27
N ALA A 76 -4.10 5.47 -19.67
CA ALA A 76 -4.22 4.35 -18.75
C ALA A 76 -2.93 4.19 -17.90
N TRP A 77 -3.05 3.72 -16.67
CA TRP A 77 -1.91 3.48 -15.78
C TRP A 77 -0.90 2.50 -16.35
N SER A 78 -1.34 1.54 -17.14
CA SER A 78 -0.47 0.60 -17.85
C SER A 78 0.53 1.27 -18.82
N LYS A 79 0.22 2.50 -19.24
CA LYS A 79 1.07 3.31 -20.13
C LYS A 79 1.82 4.43 -19.40
N ALA A 80 1.61 4.57 -18.10
CA ALA A 80 2.26 5.60 -17.30
C ALA A 80 3.75 5.28 -17.10
N SER A 81 4.59 6.29 -17.31
CA SER A 81 6.01 6.25 -16.95
C SER A 81 6.21 6.47 -15.44
N LEU A 82 7.43 6.26 -14.96
CA LEU A 82 7.77 6.60 -13.57
C LEU A 82 7.56 8.10 -13.29
N ASP A 83 7.94 8.97 -14.23
CA ASP A 83 7.74 10.42 -14.10
C ASP A 83 6.26 10.79 -14.04
N ASP A 84 5.41 10.11 -14.83
CA ASP A 84 3.95 10.29 -14.78
C ASP A 84 3.39 9.91 -13.41
N ALA A 85 3.84 8.79 -12.86
CA ALA A 85 3.43 8.32 -11.54
C ALA A 85 3.89 9.27 -10.42
N GLU A 86 5.13 9.74 -10.47
CA GLU A 86 5.65 10.72 -9.52
C GLU A 86 4.90 12.05 -9.60
N SER A 87 4.61 12.53 -10.81
CA SER A 87 3.81 13.75 -11.02
C SER A 87 2.39 13.61 -10.51
N ALA A 88 1.77 12.45 -10.72
CA ALA A 88 0.43 12.15 -10.22
C ALA A 88 0.40 12.18 -8.68
N LEU A 89 1.37 11.56 -8.03
CA LEU A 89 1.49 11.57 -6.56
C LEU A 89 1.72 12.98 -6.02
N ALA A 90 2.57 13.78 -6.68
CA ALA A 90 2.80 15.17 -6.31
C ALA A 90 1.52 16.00 -6.41
N ARG A 91 0.72 15.80 -7.45
CA ARG A 91 -0.56 16.49 -7.59
C ARG A 91 -1.56 16.11 -6.51
N LEU A 92 -1.65 14.84 -6.15
CA LEU A 92 -2.50 14.38 -5.05
C LEU A 92 -2.07 14.95 -3.69
N ARG A 93 -0.77 15.08 -3.48
CA ARG A 93 -0.18 15.64 -2.26
C ARG A 93 -0.42 17.14 -2.15
N ASP A 94 -0.18 17.89 -3.23
CA ASP A 94 -0.05 19.35 -3.21
C ASP A 94 -1.35 20.08 -3.55
N ASN A 95 -2.43 19.36 -3.90
CA ASN A 95 -3.72 20.01 -4.12
C ASN A 95 -4.37 20.41 -2.79
N GLY A 96 -5.20 21.44 -2.81
CA GLY A 96 -5.88 21.95 -1.62
C GLY A 96 -7.15 21.19 -1.21
N ILE A 97 -7.41 20.01 -1.80
CA ILE A 97 -8.61 19.23 -1.55
C ILE A 97 -8.31 18.12 -0.52
N GLY A 98 -8.90 18.21 0.67
CA GLY A 98 -8.63 17.29 1.78
C GLY A 98 -8.86 15.82 1.44
N LEU A 99 -9.86 15.50 0.61
CA LEU A 99 -10.12 14.14 0.16
C LEU A 99 -8.96 13.55 -0.66
N LEU A 100 -8.39 14.33 -1.59
CA LEU A 100 -7.27 13.89 -2.41
C LEU A 100 -6.00 13.73 -1.58
N ASN A 101 -5.77 14.60 -0.62
CA ASN A 101 -4.68 14.46 0.34
C ASN A 101 -4.82 13.21 1.20
N ALA A 102 -6.04 12.87 1.61
CA ALA A 102 -6.33 11.64 2.35
C ALA A 102 -6.09 10.38 1.50
N ILE A 103 -6.48 10.40 0.23
CA ILE A 103 -6.20 9.34 -0.74
C ILE A 103 -4.68 9.16 -0.89
N TYR A 104 -3.94 10.24 -1.08
CA TYR A 104 -2.48 10.19 -1.17
C TYR A 104 -1.87 9.54 0.07
N ALA A 105 -2.24 10.00 1.26
CA ALA A 105 -1.70 9.48 2.53
C ALA A 105 -2.02 7.99 2.72
N ALA A 106 -3.23 7.57 2.39
CA ALA A 106 -3.64 6.16 2.48
C ALA A 106 -2.86 5.27 1.51
N LEU A 107 -2.72 5.69 0.25
CA LEU A 107 -1.94 4.96 -0.76
C LEU A 107 -0.49 4.78 -0.33
N ILE A 108 0.17 5.86 0.09
CA ILE A 108 1.57 5.81 0.54
C ILE A 108 1.72 4.82 1.68
N ARG A 109 0.86 4.91 2.71
CA ARG A 109 0.92 4.03 3.89
C ARG A 109 0.70 2.57 3.52
N LEU A 110 -0.32 2.29 2.70
CA LEU A 110 -0.66 0.91 2.33
C LEU A 110 0.42 0.28 1.45
N ILE A 111 0.97 0.99 0.48
CA ILE A 111 2.05 0.49 -0.37
C ILE A 111 3.32 0.23 0.46
N ILE A 112 3.72 1.16 1.30
CA ILE A 112 4.88 1.01 2.18
C ILE A 112 4.67 -0.17 3.14
N SER A 113 3.52 -0.24 3.81
CA SER A 113 3.21 -1.33 4.73
C SER A 113 3.24 -2.69 4.03
N SER A 114 2.69 -2.78 2.82
CA SER A 114 2.67 -4.01 2.03
C SER A 114 4.08 -4.47 1.66
N TRP A 115 4.97 -3.55 1.32
CA TRP A 115 6.37 -3.87 1.03
C TRP A 115 7.12 -4.37 2.27
N TYR A 116 6.90 -3.75 3.44
CA TYR A 116 7.54 -4.16 4.69
C TYR A 116 6.97 -5.46 5.28
N LEU A 117 5.75 -5.86 4.92
CA LEU A 117 5.19 -7.14 5.32
C LEU A 117 5.88 -8.35 4.67
N ILE A 118 6.62 -8.12 3.59
CA ILE A 118 7.46 -9.15 2.98
C ILE A 118 8.70 -9.35 3.87
N PRO A 119 8.93 -10.56 4.44
CA PRO A 119 9.97 -10.77 5.45
C PRO A 119 11.38 -10.39 4.97
N GLU A 120 11.71 -10.69 3.72
CA GLU A 120 13.01 -10.37 3.14
C GLU A 120 13.25 -8.85 3.08
N ASN A 121 12.20 -8.08 2.82
CA ASN A 121 12.28 -6.62 2.75
C ASN A 121 12.45 -6.00 4.14
N ALA A 122 11.77 -6.55 5.14
CA ALA A 122 11.89 -6.10 6.53
C ALA A 122 13.34 -6.21 7.04
N LEU A 123 14.04 -7.27 6.65
CA LEU A 123 15.44 -7.50 7.03
C LEU A 123 16.39 -6.44 6.43
N THR A 124 16.05 -5.85 5.28
CA THR A 124 16.90 -4.82 4.65
C THR A 124 16.94 -3.50 5.42
N THR A 125 16.04 -3.32 6.40
CA THR A 125 15.97 -2.11 7.23
C THR A 125 16.85 -2.18 8.47
N GLY A 126 17.58 -3.28 8.68
CA GLY A 126 18.34 -3.52 9.90
C GLY A 126 17.49 -3.99 11.08
N TYR A 127 16.18 -4.23 10.88
CA TYR A 127 15.34 -4.81 11.89
C TYR A 127 15.67 -6.30 12.06
N PRO A 128 16.07 -6.76 13.27
CA PRO A 128 16.55 -8.13 13.47
C PRO A 128 15.44 -9.19 13.41
N GLY A 129 14.21 -8.78 13.06
CA GLY A 129 13.04 -9.63 13.10
C GLY A 129 12.40 -9.71 14.49
N PRO A 130 11.23 -10.35 14.63
CA PRO A 130 10.63 -10.59 15.92
C PRO A 130 11.58 -11.40 16.78
N PRO A 131 11.66 -11.13 18.10
CA PRO A 131 12.54 -11.88 18.99
C PRO A 131 12.25 -13.37 18.85
N LYS A 132 13.30 -14.16 18.62
CA LYS A 132 13.17 -15.62 18.59
C LYS A 132 12.58 -16.03 19.93
N LYS A 133 11.49 -16.78 19.93
CA LYS A 133 10.97 -17.38 21.14
C LYS A 133 12.11 -18.21 21.76
N VAL A 134 12.63 -17.74 22.88
CA VAL A 134 13.62 -18.51 23.63
C VAL A 134 12.88 -19.73 24.16
N ALA A 135 13.37 -20.92 23.81
CA ALA A 135 12.80 -22.16 24.31
C ALA A 135 12.74 -22.12 25.84
N GLY A 136 11.56 -22.23 26.43
CA GLY A 136 11.35 -22.17 27.88
C GLY A 136 10.83 -20.85 28.45
N VAL A 137 10.73 -19.78 27.65
CA VAL A 137 10.01 -18.59 28.10
C VAL A 137 8.55 -18.74 27.66
N VAL A 138 7.74 -19.17 28.59
CA VAL A 138 6.29 -19.04 28.47
C VAL A 138 6.01 -17.54 28.49
N PRO A 139 5.35 -16.95 27.46
CA PRO A 139 4.92 -15.56 27.58
C PRO A 139 4.11 -15.46 28.86
N ALA A 140 4.51 -14.52 29.74
CA ALA A 140 3.74 -14.27 30.94
C ALA A 140 2.29 -14.10 30.52
N ALA A 141 1.42 -14.98 30.97
CA ALA A 141 0.00 -14.83 30.80
C ALA A 141 -0.32 -13.40 31.25
N ALA A 142 -1.03 -12.65 30.42
CA ALA A 142 -1.55 -11.37 30.87
C ALA A 142 -2.16 -11.60 32.25
N PRO A 143 -1.83 -10.78 33.27
CA PRO A 143 -2.35 -10.99 34.60
C PRO A 143 -3.84 -11.12 34.46
N ALA A 144 -4.36 -12.28 34.88
CA ALA A 144 -5.79 -12.45 35.00
C ALA A 144 -6.28 -11.20 35.71
N LYS A 145 -7.18 -10.44 35.13
CA LYS A 145 -7.87 -9.39 35.88
C LYS A 145 -8.42 -10.08 37.09
N GLU A 146 -7.78 -9.85 38.23
CA GLU A 146 -8.37 -10.26 39.48
C GLU A 146 -9.78 -9.67 39.49
N ALA A 147 -10.77 -10.54 39.41
CA ALA A 147 -12.11 -10.16 39.68
C ALA A 147 -12.11 -9.67 41.14
N THR A 148 -12.09 -8.36 41.29
CA THR A 148 -12.28 -7.75 42.60
C THR A 148 -13.68 -8.16 43.08
N PRO A 149 -13.79 -8.78 44.24
CA PRO A 149 -15.09 -9.13 44.77
C PRO A 149 -15.94 -7.88 45.03
#